data_264c879bd5c28620164e17fa093c30c8
#
_entry.id   264c879bd5c28620164e17fa093c30c8
#
_cell.length_a   1.000
_cell.length_b   1.000
_cell.length_c   1.000
_cell.angle_alpha   90.00
_cell.angle_beta   90.00
_cell.angle_gamma   90.00
#
_symmetry.space_group_name_H-M   'P 1'
#
loop_
_entity.id
_entity.type
_entity.pdbx_description
1 polymer ?
#
loop_
_entity_poly.entity_id
_entity_poly.type
_entity_poly.pdbx_seq_one_letter_code
_entity_poly.pdbx_strand_id
1 'polypeptide(L)'
;DGIRVAPFKSQNMALNSFITADGLEMGRAQVMQAEAAMIQPEVYMNPILLKPTSDVGSQVIVNGEVAGVMPAMEYFRKKKEYIPAILEAYHKLDEKYDVIVIEGAGSPAEINLKQNDIVNMGLAELVDAPVLLVGDIDRGGVFAQIVGTVMLLEEKERARIKGTVINKFRGDVKILEPGIRMLEDRTKIPVCGVMPYIYADIDDEDSLSERFDRKEKAALLDIAVIRLPRISNFTDFNPFESIPGVSLRYVQHPSDLKQPDVIFLPGTKNTMDDLKWLRESGMEALILKAAASGTLIFGI
;
A
#
# COMPACT_ATOMS: atom_id res chain seq x y z
N ASP A 1 -1.77 15.56 21.43
CA ASP A 1 -1.20 15.24 22.75
C ASP A 1 0.25 15.73 22.91
N GLY A 2 0.86 16.32 21.88
CA GLY A 2 2.22 16.90 21.93
C GLY A 2 3.36 15.88 21.78
N ILE A 3 3.05 14.61 21.45
CA ILE A 3 4.05 13.58 21.18
C ILE A 3 4.49 13.71 19.71
N ARG A 4 5.80 13.74 19.46
CA ARG A 4 6.36 13.75 18.12
C ARG A 4 6.36 12.33 17.57
N VAL A 5 5.66 12.10 16.47
CA VAL A 5 5.47 10.75 15.90
C VAL A 5 5.95 10.72 14.47
N ALA A 6 6.61 9.63 14.07
CA ALA A 6 6.95 9.35 12.68
C ALA A 6 6.42 7.97 12.25
N PRO A 7 5.96 7.81 10.99
CA PRO A 7 5.69 6.50 10.40
C PRO A 7 7.00 5.83 9.98
N PHE A 8 6.99 4.50 9.94
CA PHE A 8 8.10 3.70 9.40
C PHE A 8 7.60 2.41 8.75
N LYS A 9 7.99 2.17 7.53
CA LYS A 9 7.79 0.90 6.83
C LYS A 9 9.10 0.51 6.16
N SER A 10 9.78 -0.48 6.71
CA SER A 10 11.15 -0.83 6.28
C SER A 10 11.25 -1.17 4.80
N GLN A 11 10.23 -1.85 4.27
CA GLN A 11 10.11 -2.18 2.85
C GLN A 11 8.67 -1.98 2.39
N ASN A 12 8.48 -1.24 1.31
CA ASN A 12 7.20 -1.15 0.62
C ASN A 12 7.32 -1.67 -0.81
N MET A 13 6.24 -2.21 -1.35
CA MET A 13 6.12 -2.58 -2.77
C MET A 13 4.94 -1.81 -3.36
N ALA A 14 5.22 -0.75 -4.11
CA ALA A 14 4.19 0.11 -4.67
C ALA A 14 4.66 0.74 -5.98
N LEU A 15 3.72 1.03 -6.88
CA LEU A 15 3.96 1.82 -8.09
C LEU A 15 3.81 3.32 -7.82
N ASN A 16 3.02 3.68 -6.80
CA ASN A 16 2.85 5.06 -6.38
C ASN A 16 4.04 5.51 -5.54
N SER A 17 4.71 6.53 -6.00
CA SER A 17 5.87 7.11 -5.31
C SER A 17 5.77 8.63 -5.25
N PHE A 18 6.64 9.22 -4.46
CA PHE A 18 6.74 10.65 -4.21
C PHE A 18 8.22 11.04 -4.19
N ILE A 19 8.51 12.23 -4.65
CA ILE A 19 9.86 12.80 -4.57
C ILE A 19 9.88 13.81 -3.42
N THR A 20 10.75 13.55 -2.44
CA THR A 20 10.92 14.44 -1.28
C THR A 20 11.56 15.76 -1.68
N ALA A 21 11.58 16.74 -0.76
CA ALA A 21 12.20 18.03 -0.98
C ALA A 21 13.71 17.92 -1.36
N ASP A 22 14.37 16.87 -0.92
CA ASP A 22 15.78 16.58 -1.22
C ASP A 22 15.98 15.86 -2.57
N GLY A 23 14.91 15.62 -3.33
CA GLY A 23 14.96 14.97 -4.63
C GLY A 23 15.04 13.44 -4.56
N LEU A 24 14.74 12.84 -3.41
CA LEU A 24 14.81 11.40 -3.17
C LEU A 24 13.43 10.74 -3.27
N GLU A 25 13.37 9.48 -3.69
CA GLU A 25 12.12 8.78 -3.96
C GLU A 25 11.68 7.89 -2.77
N MET A 26 10.39 7.97 -2.38
CA MET A 26 9.78 7.11 -1.37
C MET A 26 8.35 6.69 -1.73
N GLY A 27 7.80 5.71 -1.02
CA GLY A 27 6.42 5.26 -1.20
C GLY A 27 5.38 6.32 -0.83
N ARG A 28 4.36 6.52 -1.67
CA ARG A 28 3.29 7.51 -1.45
C ARG A 28 2.52 7.28 -0.15
N ALA A 29 2.32 6.01 0.25
CA ALA A 29 1.62 5.68 1.49
C ALA A 29 2.30 6.28 2.74
N GLN A 30 3.64 6.21 2.82
CA GLN A 30 4.38 6.77 3.95
C GLN A 30 4.42 8.31 3.92
N VAL A 31 4.30 8.91 2.74
CA VAL A 31 4.09 10.37 2.61
C VAL A 31 2.78 10.79 3.25
N MET A 32 1.68 10.11 2.92
CA MET A 32 0.38 10.37 3.52
C MET A 32 0.38 10.17 5.04
N GLN A 33 1.09 9.15 5.53
CA GLN A 33 1.25 8.91 6.97
C GLN A 33 2.07 10.02 7.65
N ALA A 34 3.09 10.56 6.97
CA ALA A 34 3.86 11.72 7.46
C ALA A 34 2.99 12.98 7.49
N GLU A 35 2.20 13.23 6.44
CA GLU A 35 1.22 14.32 6.37
C GLU A 35 0.19 14.23 7.52
N ALA A 36 -0.33 13.02 7.80
CA ALA A 36 -1.23 12.78 8.93
C ALA A 36 -0.57 13.04 10.29
N ALA A 37 0.73 12.83 10.41
CA ALA A 37 1.52 13.17 11.59
C ALA A 37 1.96 14.66 11.60
N MET A 38 1.59 15.44 10.58
CA MET A 38 1.96 16.86 10.38
C MET A 38 3.47 17.08 10.34
N ILE A 39 4.21 16.17 9.72
CA ILE A 39 5.66 16.25 9.52
C ILE A 39 6.00 16.15 8.03
N GLN A 40 7.18 16.65 7.67
CA GLN A 40 7.68 16.51 6.31
C GLN A 40 8.06 15.04 6.03
N PRO A 41 7.71 14.50 4.84
CA PRO A 41 8.12 13.16 4.46
C PRO A 41 9.63 13.10 4.23
N GLU A 42 10.27 12.11 4.85
CA GLU A 42 11.68 11.79 4.70
C GLU A 42 11.85 10.35 4.21
N VAL A 43 12.80 10.10 3.34
CA VAL A 43 13.05 8.74 2.77
C VAL A 43 13.32 7.68 3.83
N TYR A 44 13.80 8.09 5.00
CA TYR A 44 14.02 7.21 6.15
C TYR A 44 12.73 6.58 6.68
N MET A 45 11.57 7.13 6.37
CA MET A 45 10.27 6.54 6.72
C MET A 45 9.94 5.31 5.86
N ASN A 46 10.59 5.18 4.68
CA ASN A 46 10.47 4.02 3.79
C ASN A 46 11.82 3.75 3.12
N PRO A 47 12.80 3.18 3.84
CA PRO A 47 14.17 3.00 3.34
C PRO A 47 14.27 2.08 2.13
N ILE A 48 13.38 1.08 1.99
CA ILE A 48 13.36 0.20 0.82
C ILE A 48 12.03 0.32 0.10
N LEU A 49 12.08 0.75 -1.17
CA LEU A 49 10.92 0.77 -2.06
C LEU A 49 11.18 -0.16 -3.24
N LEU A 50 10.27 -1.08 -3.47
CA LEU A 50 10.27 -1.98 -4.62
C LEU A 50 9.21 -1.51 -5.62
N LYS A 51 9.63 -1.22 -6.85
CA LYS A 51 8.72 -0.86 -7.95
C LYS A 51 8.69 -2.00 -8.97
N PRO A 52 7.60 -2.78 -9.04
CA PRO A 52 7.49 -3.84 -10.03
C PRO A 52 7.69 -3.31 -11.45
N THR A 53 8.64 -3.88 -12.20
CA THR A 53 8.95 -3.51 -13.60
C THR A 53 8.46 -4.55 -14.58
N SER A 54 8.31 -5.80 -14.11
CA SER A 54 7.83 -6.96 -14.86
C SER A 54 7.18 -7.95 -13.90
N ASP A 55 6.63 -9.04 -14.44
CA ASP A 55 6.02 -10.11 -13.62
C ASP A 55 7.03 -10.81 -12.69
N VAL A 56 8.31 -10.68 -12.97
CA VAL A 56 9.38 -11.42 -12.25
C VAL A 56 10.46 -10.53 -11.64
N GLY A 57 10.38 -9.21 -11.79
CA GLY A 57 11.44 -8.30 -11.34
C GLY A 57 10.93 -6.95 -10.86
N SER A 58 11.73 -6.34 -9.98
CA SER A 58 11.46 -5.01 -9.43
C SER A 58 12.69 -4.12 -9.49
N GLN A 59 12.47 -2.83 -9.69
CA GLN A 59 13.47 -1.82 -9.39
C GLN A 59 13.54 -1.66 -7.87
N VAL A 60 14.74 -1.76 -7.33
CA VAL A 60 15.02 -1.60 -5.89
C VAL A 60 15.53 -0.19 -5.67
N ILE A 61 14.88 0.53 -4.77
CA ILE A 61 15.25 1.87 -4.34
C ILE A 61 15.63 1.78 -2.86
N VAL A 62 16.80 2.28 -2.51
CA VAL A 62 17.35 2.25 -1.14
C VAL A 62 17.60 3.68 -0.69
N ASN A 63 17.00 4.08 0.42
CA ASN A 63 17.06 5.46 0.95
C ASN A 63 16.84 6.54 -0.12
N GLY A 64 15.90 6.27 -1.05
CA GLY A 64 15.49 7.19 -2.09
C GLY A 64 16.30 7.14 -3.38
N GLU A 65 17.36 6.34 -3.45
CA GLU A 65 18.21 6.20 -4.64
C GLU A 65 18.04 4.82 -5.30
N VAL A 66 18.08 4.78 -6.62
CA VAL A 66 17.98 3.54 -7.40
C VAL A 66 19.22 2.69 -7.19
N ALA A 67 19.09 1.55 -6.51
CA ALA A 67 20.15 0.57 -6.31
C ALA A 67 20.30 -0.40 -7.51
N GLY A 68 19.23 -0.58 -8.29
CA GLY A 68 19.23 -1.44 -9.47
C GLY A 68 17.88 -2.09 -9.75
N VAL A 69 17.89 -2.98 -10.73
CA VAL A 69 16.73 -3.84 -11.06
C VAL A 69 17.15 -5.28 -10.86
N MET A 70 16.34 -6.05 -10.12
CA MET A 70 16.65 -7.46 -9.89
C MET A 70 15.39 -8.34 -9.89
N PRO A 71 15.53 -9.63 -10.27
CA PRO A 71 14.48 -10.61 -10.15
C PRO A 71 14.05 -10.81 -8.68
N ALA A 72 12.77 -11.12 -8.46
CA ALA A 72 12.22 -11.31 -7.11
C ALA A 72 12.99 -12.37 -6.29
N MET A 73 13.41 -13.49 -6.91
CA MET A 73 14.20 -14.52 -6.24
C MET A 73 15.58 -14.05 -5.83
N GLU A 74 16.21 -13.18 -6.61
CA GLU A 74 17.51 -12.60 -6.27
C GLU A 74 17.35 -11.62 -5.12
N TYR A 75 16.36 -10.74 -5.19
CA TYR A 75 16.03 -9.83 -4.10
C TYR A 75 15.77 -10.59 -2.80
N PHE A 76 14.96 -11.66 -2.84
CA PHE A 76 14.67 -12.48 -1.67
C PHE A 76 15.94 -13.04 -1.00
N ARG A 77 16.93 -13.44 -1.77
CA ARG A 77 18.22 -13.93 -1.22
C ARG A 77 19.07 -12.83 -0.61
N LYS A 78 19.04 -11.65 -1.21
CA LYS A 78 19.90 -10.51 -0.86
C LYS A 78 19.27 -9.53 0.14
N LYS A 79 17.97 -9.59 0.38
CA LYS A 79 17.28 -8.53 1.14
C LYS A 79 17.83 -8.28 2.55
N LYS A 80 18.49 -9.27 3.16
CA LYS A 80 19.20 -9.07 4.44
C LYS A 80 20.43 -8.14 4.33
N GLU A 81 20.98 -7.97 3.14
CA GLU A 81 22.09 -7.05 2.90
C GLU A 81 21.66 -5.60 3.08
N TYR A 82 20.35 -5.32 3.02
CA TYR A 82 19.78 -3.98 3.25
C TYR A 82 19.48 -3.67 4.73
N ILE A 83 19.68 -4.63 5.67
CA ILE A 83 19.47 -4.40 7.10
C ILE A 83 20.26 -3.19 7.63
N PRO A 84 21.54 -2.96 7.27
CA PRO A 84 22.25 -1.77 7.71
C PRO A 84 21.58 -0.47 7.29
N ALA A 85 21.06 -0.38 6.03
CA ALA A 85 20.35 0.80 5.54
C ALA A 85 19.01 1.02 6.26
N ILE A 86 18.30 -0.08 6.57
CA ILE A 86 17.05 -0.05 7.34
C ILE A 86 17.30 0.47 8.75
N LEU A 87 18.34 -0.05 9.44
CA LEU A 87 18.67 0.37 10.80
C LEU A 87 19.18 1.80 10.84
N GLU A 88 19.98 2.23 9.87
CA GLU A 88 20.40 3.63 9.73
C GLU A 88 19.20 4.56 9.62
N ALA A 89 18.25 4.22 8.75
CA ALA A 89 17.02 4.99 8.55
C ALA A 89 16.19 5.04 9.85
N TYR A 90 16.01 3.90 10.51
CA TYR A 90 15.30 3.82 11.78
C TYR A 90 15.94 4.71 12.85
N HIS A 91 17.25 4.64 13.04
CA HIS A 91 17.96 5.44 14.05
C HIS A 91 17.89 6.95 13.77
N LYS A 92 17.94 7.36 12.50
CA LYS A 92 17.74 8.77 12.14
C LYS A 92 16.35 9.31 12.51
N LEU A 93 15.32 8.46 12.51
CA LEU A 93 14.00 8.83 13.00
C LEU A 93 13.93 8.77 14.54
N ASP A 94 14.54 7.77 15.15
CA ASP A 94 14.57 7.58 16.60
C ASP A 94 15.23 8.76 17.34
N GLU A 95 16.24 9.38 16.71
CA GLU A 95 16.87 10.61 17.22
C GLU A 95 15.94 11.85 17.21
N LYS A 96 14.92 11.86 16.34
CA LYS A 96 14.06 13.04 16.12
C LYS A 96 12.69 12.94 16.76
N TYR A 97 12.17 11.72 16.90
CA TYR A 97 10.79 11.46 17.27
C TYR A 97 10.67 10.65 18.55
N ASP A 98 9.63 10.91 19.33
CA ASP A 98 9.38 10.25 20.61
C ASP A 98 8.73 8.86 20.44
N VAL A 99 8.00 8.68 19.30
CA VAL A 99 7.35 7.43 18.92
C VAL A 99 7.52 7.18 17.44
N ILE A 100 7.87 5.97 17.07
CA ILE A 100 7.88 5.50 15.68
C ILE A 100 6.77 4.45 15.53
N VAL A 101 5.82 4.70 14.64
CA VAL A 101 4.75 3.75 14.29
C VAL A 101 5.20 2.93 13.11
N ILE A 102 5.52 1.65 13.37
CA ILE A 102 6.05 0.73 12.37
C ILE A 102 4.90 -0.07 11.74
N GLU A 103 4.82 -0.02 10.43
CA GLU A 103 3.90 -0.86 9.64
C GLU A 103 4.66 -2.07 9.07
N GLY A 104 4.09 -3.27 9.24
CA GLY A 104 4.58 -4.47 8.57
C GLY A 104 4.12 -4.56 7.11
N ALA A 105 4.51 -5.62 6.42
CA ALA A 105 4.06 -5.92 5.07
C ALA A 105 3.67 -7.40 4.94
N GLY A 106 2.58 -7.69 4.24
CA GLY A 106 2.02 -9.03 4.15
C GLY A 106 1.54 -9.54 5.52
N SER A 107 1.85 -10.78 5.84
CA SER A 107 1.46 -11.39 7.11
C SER A 107 2.67 -11.93 7.88
N PRO A 108 2.75 -11.76 9.21
CA PRO A 108 3.78 -12.39 10.02
C PRO A 108 3.65 -13.93 10.05
N ALA A 109 2.51 -14.47 9.61
CA ALA A 109 2.25 -15.91 9.51
C ALA A 109 2.79 -16.55 8.22
N GLU A 110 3.43 -15.80 7.34
CA GLU A 110 4.09 -16.35 6.12
C GLU A 110 5.40 -17.06 6.49
N ILE A 111 5.27 -18.21 7.17
CA ILE A 111 6.41 -18.95 7.74
C ILE A 111 7.42 -19.45 6.70
N ASN A 112 7.01 -19.59 5.44
CA ASN A 112 7.87 -19.94 4.30
C ASN A 112 8.84 -18.82 3.92
N LEU A 113 8.54 -17.57 4.27
CA LEU A 113 9.36 -16.36 3.99
C LEU A 113 10.16 -15.87 5.20
N LYS A 114 9.97 -16.50 6.34
CA LYS A 114 10.46 -16.08 7.66
C LYS A 114 11.97 -15.89 7.75
N GLN A 115 12.75 -16.77 7.11
CA GLN A 115 14.22 -16.73 7.19
C GLN A 115 14.84 -15.38 6.79
N ASN A 116 14.16 -14.64 5.92
CA ASN A 116 14.63 -13.36 5.41
C ASN A 116 13.66 -12.22 5.76
N ASP A 117 12.91 -12.34 6.86
CA ASP A 117 11.99 -11.29 7.29
C ASP A 117 12.75 -10.05 7.76
N ILE A 118 12.49 -8.93 7.10
CA ILE A 118 13.01 -7.60 7.42
C ILE A 118 11.87 -6.59 7.61
N VAL A 119 10.62 -7.05 7.65
CA VAL A 119 9.44 -6.16 7.64
C VAL A 119 8.46 -6.40 8.78
N ASN A 120 8.28 -7.64 9.22
CA ASN A 120 7.36 -8.01 10.30
C ASN A 120 8.11 -8.33 11.60
N MET A 121 8.05 -9.57 12.06
CA MET A 121 8.67 -9.97 13.34
C MET A 121 10.19 -9.85 13.30
N GLY A 122 10.83 -10.06 12.15
CA GLY A 122 12.27 -9.85 11.98
C GLY A 122 12.68 -8.39 12.21
N LEU A 123 11.92 -7.42 11.69
CA LEU A 123 12.15 -6.01 11.97
C LEU A 123 11.88 -5.70 13.44
N ALA A 124 10.77 -6.19 14.01
CA ALA A 124 10.43 -5.97 15.42
C ALA A 124 11.51 -6.51 16.37
N GLU A 125 12.20 -7.60 16.00
CA GLU A 125 13.35 -8.11 16.75
C GLU A 125 14.57 -7.20 16.62
N LEU A 126 14.87 -6.69 15.42
CA LEU A 126 16.03 -5.83 15.15
C LEU A 126 15.98 -4.51 15.91
N VAL A 127 14.78 -3.92 16.06
CA VAL A 127 14.60 -2.61 16.72
C VAL A 127 13.96 -2.72 18.10
N ASP A 128 13.84 -3.93 18.64
CA ASP A 128 13.22 -4.26 19.94
C ASP A 128 11.80 -3.69 20.13
N ALA A 129 11.01 -3.65 19.06
CA ALA A 129 9.67 -3.08 19.09
C ALA A 129 8.63 -4.04 19.70
N PRO A 130 7.68 -3.53 20.52
CA PRO A 130 6.44 -4.24 20.84
C PRO A 130 5.53 -4.30 19.62
N VAL A 131 4.69 -5.33 19.54
CA VAL A 131 3.81 -5.59 18.38
C VAL A 131 2.35 -5.55 18.79
N LEU A 132 1.54 -4.86 18.02
CA LEU A 132 0.08 -4.98 18.01
C LEU A 132 -0.33 -5.78 16.76
N LEU A 133 -0.97 -6.93 16.97
CA LEU A 133 -1.46 -7.75 15.85
C LEU A 133 -2.88 -7.30 15.47
N VAL A 134 -3.04 -6.81 14.25
CA VAL A 134 -4.33 -6.32 13.75
C VAL A 134 -4.97 -7.36 12.84
N GLY A 135 -6.23 -7.73 13.12
CA GLY A 135 -7.03 -8.64 12.31
C GLY A 135 -8.21 -7.92 11.66
N ASP A 136 -8.44 -8.15 10.37
CA ASP A 136 -9.57 -7.62 9.60
C ASP A 136 -10.79 -8.55 9.74
N ILE A 137 -11.88 -8.05 10.36
CA ILE A 137 -13.10 -8.85 10.55
C ILE A 137 -14.06 -8.79 9.35
N ASP A 138 -13.93 -7.80 8.49
CA ASP A 138 -14.89 -7.55 7.39
C ASP A 138 -14.92 -8.72 6.38
N ARG A 139 -13.78 -9.38 6.20
CA ARG A 139 -13.65 -10.56 5.32
C ARG A 139 -14.06 -11.88 5.97
N GLY A 140 -14.39 -11.87 7.27
CA GLY A 140 -14.69 -13.08 8.05
C GLY A 140 -13.46 -13.87 8.49
N GLY A 141 -13.63 -14.75 9.48
CA GLY A 141 -12.59 -15.65 9.97
C GLY A 141 -11.52 -15.00 10.86
N VAL A 142 -11.70 -13.78 11.34
CA VAL A 142 -10.68 -13.02 12.10
C VAL A 142 -10.15 -13.77 13.33
N PHE A 143 -11.00 -14.50 14.05
CA PHE A 143 -10.57 -15.30 15.21
C PHE A 143 -9.56 -16.38 14.81
N ALA A 144 -9.85 -17.11 13.71
CA ALA A 144 -8.94 -18.12 13.18
C ALA A 144 -7.63 -17.51 12.68
N GLN A 145 -7.71 -16.35 12.03
CA GLN A 145 -6.52 -15.63 11.55
C GLN A 145 -5.62 -15.21 12.70
N ILE A 146 -6.16 -14.59 13.75
CA ILE A 146 -5.37 -14.14 14.92
C ILE A 146 -4.78 -15.35 15.66
N VAL A 147 -5.60 -16.34 16.00
CA VAL A 147 -5.14 -17.55 16.71
C VAL A 147 -4.09 -18.29 15.87
N GLY A 148 -4.35 -18.51 14.59
CA GLY A 148 -3.42 -19.18 13.68
C GLY A 148 -2.09 -18.44 13.56
N THR A 149 -2.13 -17.11 13.41
CA THR A 149 -0.92 -16.28 13.37
C THR A 149 -0.10 -16.46 14.64
N VAL A 150 -0.71 -16.31 15.82
CA VAL A 150 -0.03 -16.45 17.11
C VAL A 150 0.57 -17.85 17.28
N MET A 151 -0.13 -18.90 16.83
CA MET A 151 0.36 -20.28 16.93
C MET A 151 1.52 -20.59 15.98
N LEU A 152 1.57 -19.95 14.81
CA LEU A 152 2.64 -20.16 13.82
C LEU A 152 3.94 -19.43 14.18
N LEU A 153 3.87 -18.42 15.04
CA LEU A 153 5.04 -17.67 15.49
C LEU A 153 5.84 -18.43 16.55
N GLU A 154 7.14 -18.20 16.57
CA GLU A 154 8.02 -18.72 17.62
C GLU A 154 7.76 -18.03 18.98
N GLU A 155 8.17 -18.66 20.06
CA GLU A 155 7.93 -18.16 21.42
C GLU A 155 8.46 -16.73 21.63
N LYS A 156 9.67 -16.46 21.15
CA LYS A 156 10.30 -15.12 21.23
C LYS A 156 9.53 -14.05 20.44
N GLU A 157 8.93 -14.42 19.33
CA GLU A 157 8.12 -13.52 18.51
C GLU A 157 6.75 -13.27 19.15
N ARG A 158 6.10 -14.35 19.64
CA ARG A 158 4.85 -14.23 20.42
C ARG A 158 5.00 -13.34 21.62
N ALA A 159 6.13 -13.42 22.32
CA ALA A 159 6.41 -12.58 23.47
C ALA A 159 6.46 -11.07 23.15
N ARG A 160 6.70 -10.70 21.87
CA ARG A 160 6.64 -9.30 21.40
C ARG A 160 5.23 -8.80 21.20
N ILE A 161 4.24 -9.68 20.95
CA ILE A 161 2.85 -9.27 20.77
C ILE A 161 2.27 -8.87 22.10
N LYS A 162 2.02 -7.56 22.27
CA LYS A 162 1.47 -6.99 23.51
C LYS A 162 -0.03 -6.81 23.49
N GLY A 163 -0.63 -6.90 22.31
CA GLY A 163 -2.07 -6.77 22.14
C GLY A 163 -2.52 -7.18 20.75
N THR A 164 -3.83 -7.41 20.63
CA THR A 164 -4.51 -7.60 19.36
C THR A 164 -5.56 -6.52 19.15
N VAL A 165 -5.84 -6.20 17.90
CA VAL A 165 -6.89 -5.24 17.50
C VAL A 165 -7.76 -5.90 16.45
N ILE A 166 -9.09 -5.83 16.63
CA ILE A 166 -10.06 -6.25 15.62
C ILE A 166 -10.47 -5.02 14.83
N ASN A 167 -10.15 -5.00 13.54
CA ASN A 167 -10.39 -3.85 12.67
C ASN A 167 -11.59 -4.06 11.75
N LYS A 168 -12.18 -2.94 11.30
CA LYS A 168 -13.32 -2.86 10.37
C LYS A 168 -14.59 -3.55 10.90
N PHE A 169 -14.84 -3.46 12.19
CA PHE A 169 -16.02 -4.07 12.80
C PHE A 169 -17.30 -3.31 12.41
N ARG A 170 -18.34 -4.07 12.07
CA ARG A 170 -19.69 -3.54 11.80
C ARG A 170 -20.68 -4.19 12.77
N GLY A 171 -21.46 -3.39 13.50
CA GLY A 171 -22.49 -3.85 14.39
C GLY A 171 -22.27 -3.50 15.86
N ASP A 172 -22.95 -4.23 16.76
CA ASP A 172 -22.87 -4.01 18.21
C ASP A 172 -21.72 -4.81 18.82
N VAL A 173 -20.76 -4.10 19.41
CA VAL A 173 -19.57 -4.69 20.06
C VAL A 173 -19.95 -5.69 21.17
N LYS A 174 -21.12 -5.50 21.83
CA LYS A 174 -21.60 -6.42 22.87
C LYS A 174 -21.80 -7.85 22.35
N ILE A 175 -22.16 -8.01 21.06
CA ILE A 175 -22.28 -9.32 20.43
C ILE A 175 -20.90 -9.98 20.26
N LEU A 176 -19.86 -9.17 20.06
CA LEU A 176 -18.49 -9.63 19.87
C LEU A 176 -17.79 -10.00 21.19
N GLU A 177 -18.19 -9.41 22.32
CA GLU A 177 -17.53 -9.60 23.63
C GLU A 177 -17.28 -11.07 24.05
N PRO A 178 -18.23 -12.02 23.89
CA PRO A 178 -17.92 -13.43 24.20
C PRO A 178 -16.79 -13.99 23.34
N GLY A 179 -16.74 -13.60 22.06
CA GLY A 179 -15.67 -14.01 21.14
C GLY A 179 -14.32 -13.39 21.53
N ILE A 180 -14.30 -12.13 21.97
CA ILE A 180 -13.09 -11.46 22.48
C ILE A 180 -12.53 -12.25 23.67
N ARG A 181 -13.35 -12.58 24.67
CA ARG A 181 -12.92 -13.38 25.83
C ARG A 181 -12.34 -14.74 25.42
N MET A 182 -13.00 -15.43 24.47
CA MET A 182 -12.51 -16.70 23.95
C MET A 182 -11.16 -16.54 23.22
N LEU A 183 -10.94 -15.44 22.52
CA LEU A 183 -9.68 -15.14 21.83
C LEU A 183 -8.55 -14.92 22.84
N GLU A 184 -8.79 -14.07 23.84
CA GLU A 184 -7.84 -13.78 24.92
C GLU A 184 -7.48 -15.05 25.72
N ASP A 185 -8.48 -15.89 26.03
CA ASP A 185 -8.26 -17.15 26.72
C ASP A 185 -7.36 -18.12 25.92
N ARG A 186 -7.48 -18.13 24.59
CA ARG A 186 -6.70 -19.01 23.71
C ARG A 186 -5.31 -18.47 23.45
N THR A 187 -5.16 -17.19 23.21
CA THR A 187 -3.89 -16.57 22.82
C THR A 187 -3.06 -16.12 24.01
N LYS A 188 -3.68 -15.87 25.15
CA LYS A 188 -3.12 -15.19 26.33
C LYS A 188 -2.63 -13.76 26.01
N ILE A 189 -3.18 -13.16 24.97
CA ILE A 189 -2.87 -11.79 24.52
C ILE A 189 -4.16 -10.97 24.60
N PRO A 190 -4.14 -9.77 25.23
CA PRO A 190 -5.33 -8.94 25.37
C PRO A 190 -5.79 -8.38 24.02
N VAL A 191 -7.10 -8.21 23.87
CA VAL A 191 -7.69 -7.41 22.78
C VAL A 191 -7.73 -5.95 23.20
N CYS A 192 -6.81 -5.16 22.66
CA CYS A 192 -6.65 -3.75 23.03
C CYS A 192 -7.73 -2.84 22.45
N GLY A 193 -8.42 -3.28 21.40
CA GLY A 193 -9.47 -2.49 20.79
C GLY A 193 -10.23 -3.20 19.68
N VAL A 194 -11.45 -2.68 19.45
CA VAL A 194 -12.30 -3.03 18.31
C VAL A 194 -12.53 -1.73 17.54
N MET A 195 -11.94 -1.63 16.35
CA MET A 195 -12.09 -0.47 15.49
C MET A 195 -13.33 -0.63 14.62
N PRO A 196 -14.25 0.34 14.63
CA PRO A 196 -15.40 0.29 13.74
C PRO A 196 -14.93 0.41 12.28
N TYR A 197 -15.80 -0.02 11.37
CA TYR A 197 -15.62 0.28 9.97
C TYR A 197 -15.80 1.78 9.75
N ILE A 198 -14.75 2.45 9.32
CA ILE A 198 -14.75 3.89 9.05
C ILE A 198 -14.47 4.06 7.56
N TYR A 199 -15.32 4.80 6.87
CA TYR A 199 -14.99 5.28 5.55
C TYR A 199 -14.04 6.48 5.71
N ALA A 200 -12.82 6.30 5.29
CA ALA A 200 -11.84 7.37 5.23
C ALA A 200 -11.50 7.64 3.76
N ASP A 201 -11.61 8.89 3.34
CA ASP A 201 -11.20 9.32 2.01
C ASP A 201 -9.69 9.58 2.02
N ILE A 202 -8.95 8.47 1.98
CA ILE A 202 -7.49 8.46 1.92
C ILE A 202 -7.03 7.85 0.60
N ASP A 203 -5.85 8.26 0.14
CA ASP A 203 -5.25 7.71 -1.07
C ASP A 203 -5.03 6.20 -0.94
N ASP A 204 -5.29 5.48 -2.02
CA ASP A 204 -5.01 4.04 -2.08
C ASP A 204 -3.51 3.80 -2.21
N GLU A 205 -3.01 2.78 -1.51
CA GLU A 205 -1.58 2.47 -1.49
C GLU A 205 -1.10 1.86 -2.79
N ASP A 206 -1.90 0.98 -3.41
CA ASP A 206 -1.48 0.22 -4.58
C ASP A 206 -2.49 0.26 -5.74
N SER A 207 -2.04 -0.20 -6.90
CA SER A 207 -2.82 -0.26 -8.14
C SER A 207 -3.89 -1.35 -8.17
N LEU A 208 -4.05 -2.13 -7.09
CA LEU A 208 -5.11 -3.14 -6.93
C LEU A 208 -6.33 -2.59 -6.18
N SER A 209 -6.43 -1.27 -6.05
CA SER A 209 -7.51 -0.58 -5.36
C SER A 209 -8.89 -0.95 -5.88
N GLU A 210 -9.85 -1.07 -4.96
CA GLU A 210 -11.29 -1.25 -5.26
C GLU A 210 -11.90 -0.04 -6.01
N ARG A 211 -11.20 1.10 -6.05
CA ARG A 211 -11.63 2.28 -6.83
C ARG A 211 -11.75 1.99 -8.31
N PHE A 212 -10.94 1.07 -8.82
CA PHE A 212 -11.00 0.68 -10.24
C PHE A 212 -12.28 -0.04 -10.64
N ASP A 213 -13.02 -0.59 -9.67
CA ASP A 213 -14.25 -1.34 -9.90
C ASP A 213 -15.53 -0.49 -9.69
N ARG A 214 -15.39 0.81 -9.45
CA ARG A 214 -16.54 1.71 -9.25
C ARG A 214 -17.36 1.82 -10.53
N LYS A 215 -18.67 1.59 -10.37
CA LYS A 215 -19.65 1.70 -11.47
C LYS A 215 -19.87 3.16 -11.84
N GLU A 216 -20.15 3.36 -13.14
CA GLU A 216 -20.52 4.65 -13.70
C GLU A 216 -21.63 5.33 -12.91
N LYS A 217 -21.45 6.62 -12.68
CA LYS A 217 -22.51 7.53 -12.21
C LYS A 217 -22.93 8.38 -13.38
N ALA A 218 -24.23 8.67 -13.49
CA ALA A 218 -24.69 9.67 -14.43
C ALA A 218 -24.05 11.03 -14.06
N ALA A 219 -23.26 11.57 -14.96
CA ALA A 219 -22.48 12.79 -14.73
C ALA A 219 -22.60 13.71 -15.95
N LEU A 220 -22.26 14.99 -15.75
CA LEU A 220 -22.21 15.98 -16.83
C LEU A 220 -20.91 15.87 -17.64
N LEU A 221 -19.85 15.36 -17.04
CA LEU A 221 -18.55 15.14 -17.65
C LEU A 221 -18.06 13.72 -17.32
N ASP A 222 -17.76 12.95 -18.37
CA ASP A 222 -17.20 11.59 -18.26
C ASP A 222 -15.70 11.60 -18.55
N ILE A 223 -14.90 11.27 -17.56
CA ILE A 223 -13.45 11.16 -17.64
C ILE A 223 -13.06 9.69 -17.62
N ALA A 224 -12.38 9.23 -18.67
CA ALA A 224 -11.81 7.90 -18.76
C ALA A 224 -10.30 7.95 -18.57
N VAL A 225 -9.79 7.31 -17.52
CA VAL A 225 -8.38 7.07 -17.33
C VAL A 225 -8.02 5.69 -17.84
N ILE A 226 -7.11 5.58 -18.78
CA ILE A 226 -6.69 4.27 -19.32
C ILE A 226 -5.90 3.53 -18.25
N ARG A 227 -6.45 2.42 -17.76
CA ARG A 227 -5.79 1.57 -16.77
C ARG A 227 -4.72 0.72 -17.43
N LEU A 228 -3.53 1.29 -17.56
CA LEU A 228 -2.35 0.57 -18.05
C LEU A 228 -1.99 -0.57 -17.10
N PRO A 229 -1.42 -1.69 -17.58
CA PRO A 229 -1.02 -2.81 -16.72
C PRO A 229 -0.06 -2.42 -15.58
N ARG A 230 0.78 -1.41 -15.82
CA ARG A 230 1.74 -0.89 -14.84
C ARG A 230 1.54 0.60 -14.59
N ILE A 231 0.26 1.01 -14.53
CA ILE A 231 -0.12 2.39 -14.18
C ILE A 231 0.61 2.83 -12.90
N SER A 232 1.16 4.02 -12.91
CA SER A 232 1.79 4.64 -11.74
C SER A 232 1.10 5.95 -11.37
N ASN A 233 1.18 6.32 -10.08
CA ASN A 233 0.62 7.56 -9.54
C ASN A 233 -0.86 7.79 -9.93
N PHE A 234 -1.65 6.72 -9.94
CA PHE A 234 -3.07 6.81 -10.27
C PHE A 234 -3.85 7.72 -9.30
N THR A 235 -3.31 7.97 -8.11
CA THR A 235 -3.85 8.90 -7.12
C THR A 235 -3.88 10.35 -7.60
N ASP A 236 -3.13 10.71 -8.65
CA ASP A 236 -3.16 12.04 -9.27
C ASP A 236 -4.55 12.39 -9.85
N PHE A 237 -5.39 11.38 -10.10
CA PHE A 237 -6.76 11.55 -10.61
C PHE A 237 -7.82 11.68 -9.51
N ASN A 238 -7.48 11.40 -8.23
CA ASN A 238 -8.40 11.46 -7.10
C ASN A 238 -9.15 12.80 -6.97
N PRO A 239 -8.54 13.98 -7.23
CA PRO A 239 -9.25 15.25 -7.16
C PRO A 239 -10.49 15.31 -8.05
N PHE A 240 -10.50 14.63 -9.20
CA PHE A 240 -11.67 14.62 -10.09
C PHE A 240 -12.87 13.86 -9.52
N GLU A 241 -12.64 12.87 -8.61
CA GLU A 241 -13.72 12.11 -7.97
C GLU A 241 -14.57 12.96 -7.03
N SER A 242 -14.00 14.03 -6.47
CA SER A 242 -14.68 14.92 -5.53
C SER A 242 -15.45 16.06 -6.21
N ILE A 243 -15.32 16.23 -7.54
CA ILE A 243 -15.99 17.31 -8.27
C ILE A 243 -17.45 16.90 -8.58
N PRO A 244 -18.44 17.64 -8.09
CA PRO A 244 -19.85 17.36 -8.42
C PRO A 244 -20.11 17.39 -9.94
N GLY A 245 -20.77 16.36 -10.46
CA GLY A 245 -21.10 16.27 -11.88
C GLY A 245 -20.00 15.69 -12.76
N VAL A 246 -18.86 15.29 -12.19
CA VAL A 246 -17.79 14.56 -12.87
C VAL A 246 -17.88 13.07 -12.54
N SER A 247 -17.78 12.22 -13.55
CA SER A 247 -17.57 10.78 -13.43
C SER A 247 -16.15 10.48 -13.82
N LEU A 248 -15.38 9.89 -12.91
CA LEU A 248 -14.05 9.36 -13.17
C LEU A 248 -14.14 7.83 -13.21
N ARG A 249 -13.62 7.22 -14.26
CA ARG A 249 -13.59 5.76 -14.40
C ARG A 249 -12.27 5.29 -15.00
N TYR A 250 -11.78 4.18 -14.48
CA TYR A 250 -10.59 3.52 -15.01
C TYR A 250 -11.00 2.46 -16.03
N VAL A 251 -10.42 2.52 -17.22
CA VAL A 251 -10.79 1.69 -18.37
C VAL A 251 -9.65 0.77 -18.74
N GLN A 252 -9.84 -0.53 -18.54
CA GLN A 252 -8.88 -1.57 -18.89
C GLN A 252 -9.24 -2.31 -20.18
N HIS A 253 -10.54 -2.49 -20.44
CA HIS A 253 -11.00 -3.20 -21.62
C HIS A 253 -11.51 -2.22 -22.69
N PRO A 254 -11.18 -2.44 -23.97
CA PRO A 254 -11.64 -1.58 -25.07
C PRO A 254 -13.16 -1.38 -25.11
N SER A 255 -13.94 -2.42 -24.76
CA SER A 255 -15.40 -2.37 -24.68
C SER A 255 -15.93 -1.32 -23.71
N ASP A 256 -15.16 -1.00 -22.69
CA ASP A 256 -15.57 -0.14 -21.58
C ASP A 256 -15.20 1.33 -21.83
N LEU A 257 -14.44 1.64 -22.90
CA LEU A 257 -14.06 3.02 -23.21
C LEU A 257 -15.28 3.88 -23.53
N LYS A 258 -16.26 3.33 -24.25
CA LYS A 258 -17.48 4.05 -24.68
C LYS A 258 -17.17 5.37 -25.40
N GLN A 259 -17.81 6.46 -24.98
CA GLN A 259 -17.64 7.81 -25.55
C GLN A 259 -17.40 8.83 -24.42
N PRO A 260 -16.20 8.85 -23.82
CA PRO A 260 -15.87 9.82 -22.79
C PRO A 260 -15.68 11.21 -23.38
N ASP A 261 -15.87 12.23 -22.55
CA ASP A 261 -15.54 13.63 -22.89
C ASP A 261 -14.03 13.86 -22.84
N VAL A 262 -13.35 13.18 -21.90
CA VAL A 262 -11.89 13.28 -21.68
C VAL A 262 -11.28 11.90 -21.52
N ILE A 263 -10.11 11.70 -22.12
CA ILE A 263 -9.28 10.50 -21.92
C ILE A 263 -7.94 10.95 -21.33
N PHE A 264 -7.55 10.33 -20.22
CA PHE A 264 -6.19 10.42 -19.68
C PHE A 264 -5.37 9.17 -20.03
N LEU A 265 -4.16 9.40 -20.54
CA LEU A 265 -3.10 8.42 -20.68
C LEU A 265 -2.12 8.64 -19.53
N PRO A 266 -2.21 7.84 -18.45
CA PRO A 266 -1.41 8.05 -17.24
C PRO A 266 0.03 7.63 -17.44
N GLY A 267 0.87 8.02 -16.49
CA GLY A 267 2.23 7.52 -16.36
C GLY A 267 2.26 6.03 -16.09
N THR A 268 3.33 5.38 -16.51
CA THR A 268 3.52 3.94 -16.31
C THR A 268 4.97 3.59 -15.99
N LYS A 269 5.17 2.53 -15.23
CA LYS A 269 6.51 2.05 -14.87
C LYS A 269 7.26 1.39 -16.04
N ASN A 270 6.57 0.89 -17.05
CA ASN A 270 7.17 0.28 -18.24
C ASN A 270 6.47 0.75 -19.51
N THR A 271 6.89 1.92 -19.97
CA THR A 271 6.28 2.61 -21.12
C THR A 271 6.26 1.77 -22.40
N MET A 272 7.31 1.01 -22.67
CA MET A 272 7.42 0.23 -23.92
C MET A 272 6.45 -0.95 -23.93
N ASP A 273 6.36 -1.70 -22.83
CA ASP A 273 5.45 -2.85 -22.74
C ASP A 273 4.00 -2.39 -22.67
N ASP A 274 3.71 -1.29 -21.97
CA ASP A 274 2.35 -0.78 -21.86
C ASP A 274 1.88 -0.13 -23.17
N LEU A 275 2.77 0.48 -23.96
CA LEU A 275 2.47 0.90 -25.33
C LEU A 275 2.19 -0.29 -26.24
N LYS A 276 2.95 -1.38 -26.09
CA LYS A 276 2.68 -2.63 -26.82
C LYS A 276 1.30 -3.18 -26.46
N TRP A 277 0.98 -3.21 -25.17
CA TRP A 277 -0.35 -3.63 -24.68
C TRP A 277 -1.47 -2.77 -25.25
N LEU A 278 -1.32 -1.43 -25.31
CA LEU A 278 -2.31 -0.52 -25.93
C LEU A 278 -2.60 -0.91 -27.38
N ARG A 279 -1.58 -1.29 -28.14
CA ARG A 279 -1.69 -1.71 -29.54
C ARG A 279 -2.34 -3.08 -29.68
N GLU A 280 -1.85 -4.06 -28.93
CA GLU A 280 -2.30 -5.44 -29.00
C GLU A 280 -3.73 -5.62 -28.48
N SER A 281 -4.14 -4.85 -27.48
CA SER A 281 -5.51 -4.87 -26.95
C SER A 281 -6.54 -4.18 -27.86
N GLY A 282 -6.08 -3.38 -28.82
CA GLY A 282 -6.96 -2.54 -29.66
C GLY A 282 -7.37 -1.22 -28.99
N MET A 283 -6.91 -0.92 -27.78
CA MET A 283 -7.21 0.32 -27.07
C MET A 283 -6.69 1.55 -27.83
N GLU A 284 -5.47 1.48 -28.40
CA GLU A 284 -4.89 2.57 -29.22
C GLU A 284 -5.84 3.00 -30.34
N ALA A 285 -6.41 2.06 -31.07
CA ALA A 285 -7.31 2.36 -32.18
C ALA A 285 -8.57 3.11 -31.73
N LEU A 286 -9.12 2.75 -30.57
CA LEU A 286 -10.28 3.43 -29.98
C LEU A 286 -9.95 4.83 -29.48
N ILE A 287 -8.79 5.01 -28.86
CA ILE A 287 -8.31 6.32 -28.41
C ILE A 287 -8.11 7.26 -29.60
N LEU A 288 -7.46 6.78 -30.68
CA LEU A 288 -7.28 7.57 -31.91
C LEU A 288 -8.62 7.92 -32.57
N LYS A 289 -9.58 6.99 -32.57
CA LYS A 289 -10.95 7.25 -33.07
C LYS A 289 -11.65 8.31 -32.20
N ALA A 290 -11.56 8.23 -30.87
CA ALA A 290 -12.14 9.20 -29.97
C ALA A 290 -11.53 10.59 -30.18
N ALA A 291 -10.20 10.69 -30.32
CA ALA A 291 -9.50 11.93 -30.63
C ALA A 291 -9.98 12.54 -31.96
N ALA A 292 -10.12 11.73 -32.99
CA ALA A 292 -10.65 12.18 -34.29
C ALA A 292 -12.12 12.65 -34.21
N SER A 293 -12.88 12.19 -33.21
CA SER A 293 -14.25 12.61 -32.93
C SER A 293 -14.38 13.82 -32.01
N GLY A 294 -13.26 14.39 -31.56
CA GLY A 294 -13.21 15.59 -30.72
C GLY A 294 -13.10 15.35 -29.23
N THR A 295 -12.94 14.10 -28.76
CA THR A 295 -12.62 13.81 -27.35
C THR A 295 -11.26 14.40 -26.97
N LEU A 296 -11.18 15.08 -25.84
CA LEU A 296 -9.91 15.62 -25.33
C LEU A 296 -9.02 14.48 -24.82
N ILE A 297 -7.75 14.49 -25.23
CA ILE A 297 -6.77 13.50 -24.81
C ILE A 297 -5.64 14.22 -24.03
N PHE A 298 -5.37 13.76 -22.82
CA PHE A 298 -4.24 14.23 -22.01
C PHE A 298 -3.27 13.08 -21.74
N GLY A 299 -1.98 13.30 -21.97
CA GLY A 299 -0.89 12.42 -21.56
C GLY A 299 -0.14 13.03 -20.38
N ILE A 300 0.21 12.19 -19.40
CA ILE A 300 0.96 12.57 -18.20
C ILE A 300 2.27 11.80 -18.16
#